data_b97fb40f47e5c5c99faf3ecb43c5d907
#
_entry.id   b97fb40f47e5c5c99faf3ecb43c5d907
#
_cell.length_a   1.000
_cell.length_b   1.000
_cell.length_c   1.000
_cell.angle_alpha   90.00
_cell.angle_beta   90.00
_cell.angle_gamma   90.00
#
_symmetry.space_group_name_H-M   'P 1'
#
loop_
_entity.id
_entity.type
_entity.pdbx_description
1 polymer ?
#
loop_
_entity_poly.entity_id
_entity_poly.type
_entity_poly.pdbx_seq_one_letter_code
_entity_poly.pdbx_strand_id
1 'polypeptide(L)'
;MPDEALVEAIRELLTASPFHGEGYRKIWARLRFAGIRTSKRRVLRLTREHGLQAPQRVGRPHGPKAHDGTIRTERVDAMRATELTSTLTGEGQAAIFVTVDHASTECLGIHAARRATRFEALEPLRQGVRACFGAFAQGIAGALKLRHDHGSQFVADDYQRELAFLGIESSPAFVREPEGNGCVERFIRTLRENLLWVRRFDTIEELRLALHTFKDTYNQTWIVERHGYQTPAAVRAA
;
A
#
# COMPACT_ATOMS: atom_id res chain seq x y z
N MET A 1 14.84 30.53 9.18
CA MET A 1 13.46 30.43 9.68
C MET A 1 13.50 30.13 11.17
N PRO A 2 12.83 30.91 12.04
CA PRO A 2 12.67 30.64 13.48
C PRO A 2 11.94 29.34 13.76
N ASP A 3 12.00 28.83 15.00
CA ASP A 3 11.34 27.57 15.36
C ASP A 3 9.82 27.68 15.32
N GLU A 4 9.25 28.79 15.79
CA GLU A 4 7.81 29.05 15.78
C GLU A 4 7.24 29.02 14.35
N ALA A 5 7.90 29.70 13.43
CA ALA A 5 7.48 29.71 12.02
C ALA A 5 7.61 28.31 11.37
N LEU A 6 8.61 27.53 11.78
CA LEU A 6 8.76 26.16 11.27
C LEU A 6 7.69 25.23 11.84
N VAL A 7 7.31 25.40 13.11
CA VAL A 7 6.20 24.64 13.73
C VAL A 7 4.88 24.94 13.02
N GLU A 8 4.61 26.20 12.69
CA GLU A 8 3.40 26.56 11.96
C GLU A 8 3.37 25.94 10.57
N ALA A 9 4.48 26.01 9.81
CA ALA A 9 4.59 25.32 8.54
C ALA A 9 4.41 23.79 8.65
N ILE A 10 4.87 23.16 9.75
CA ILE A 10 4.61 21.73 10.01
C ILE A 10 3.13 21.47 10.26
N ARG A 11 2.44 22.32 11.01
CA ARG A 11 0.99 22.18 11.28
C ARG A 11 0.19 22.32 10.01
N GLU A 12 0.48 23.32 9.18
CA GLU A 12 -0.15 23.52 7.87
C GLU A 12 0.01 22.27 6.98
N LEU A 13 1.23 21.71 6.88
CA LEU A 13 1.48 20.50 6.12
C LEU A 13 0.71 19.29 6.64
N LEU A 14 0.63 19.11 7.96
CA LEU A 14 -0.11 18.01 8.56
C LEU A 14 -1.62 18.16 8.35
N THR A 15 -2.14 19.38 8.42
CA THR A 15 -3.56 19.68 8.19
C THR A 15 -3.94 19.48 6.72
N ALA A 16 -3.07 19.86 5.80
CA ALA A 16 -3.28 19.68 4.35
C ALA A 16 -3.08 18.23 3.88
N SER A 17 -2.41 17.39 4.69
CA SER A 17 -2.15 16.00 4.30
C SER A 17 -3.45 15.18 4.30
N PRO A 18 -3.73 14.39 3.23
CA PRO A 18 -4.84 13.44 3.24
C PRO A 18 -4.58 12.22 4.14
N PHE A 19 -3.40 12.14 4.76
CA PHE A 19 -2.99 11.01 5.58
C PHE A 19 -2.76 11.40 7.03
N HIS A 20 -3.21 10.53 7.94
CA HIS A 20 -2.97 10.66 9.37
C HIS A 20 -1.61 10.05 9.75
N GLY A 21 -0.92 10.71 10.67
CA GLY A 21 0.27 10.14 11.30
C GLY A 21 1.48 10.02 10.36
N GLU A 22 1.71 11.00 9.49
CA GLU A 22 2.97 11.07 8.75
C GLU A 22 4.15 11.35 9.69
N GLY A 23 5.17 10.47 9.67
CA GLY A 23 6.34 10.59 10.52
C GLY A 23 7.25 11.76 10.11
N TYR A 24 8.09 12.24 11.05
CA TYR A 24 8.98 13.40 10.87
C TYR A 24 9.85 13.37 9.60
N ARG A 25 10.20 12.18 9.08
CA ARG A 25 10.98 12.07 7.83
C ARG A 25 10.18 12.50 6.61
N LYS A 26 8.89 12.16 6.57
CA LYS A 26 7.99 12.62 5.52
C LYS A 26 7.69 14.11 5.65
N ILE A 27 7.41 14.59 6.85
CA ILE A 27 7.25 16.02 7.15
C ILE A 27 8.47 16.79 6.65
N TRP A 28 9.68 16.32 6.97
CA TRP A 28 10.92 16.93 6.47
C TRP A 28 11.00 16.96 4.94
N ALA A 29 10.61 15.88 4.27
CA ALA A 29 10.63 15.83 2.80
C ALA A 29 9.59 16.81 2.20
N ARG A 30 8.37 16.86 2.74
CA ARG A 30 7.35 17.82 2.30
C ARG A 30 7.75 19.27 2.51
N LEU A 31 8.39 19.59 3.65
CA LEU A 31 8.97 20.92 3.86
C LEU A 31 9.97 21.29 2.77
N ARG A 32 10.84 20.36 2.38
CA ARG A 32 11.80 20.57 1.28
C ARG A 32 11.11 20.80 -0.06
N PHE A 33 10.06 20.07 -0.36
CA PHE A 33 9.25 20.28 -1.58
C PHE A 33 8.57 21.66 -1.57
N ALA A 34 8.18 22.15 -0.40
CA ALA A 34 7.68 23.51 -0.20
C ALA A 34 8.80 24.59 -0.13
N GLY A 35 10.06 24.24 -0.46
CA GLY A 35 11.19 25.19 -0.47
C GLY A 35 11.80 25.47 0.92
N ILE A 36 11.29 24.87 1.98
CA ILE A 36 11.77 25.09 3.37
C ILE A 36 12.94 24.15 3.68
N ARG A 37 14.15 24.70 3.78
CA ARG A 37 15.37 23.95 4.11
C ARG A 37 15.57 23.88 5.61
N THR A 38 15.58 22.66 6.15
CA THR A 38 15.83 22.38 7.57
C THR A 38 16.45 21.00 7.73
N SER A 39 16.97 20.67 8.93
CA SER A 39 17.50 19.34 9.22
C SER A 39 16.42 18.37 9.72
N LYS A 40 16.58 17.07 9.43
CA LYS A 40 15.70 16.02 9.97
C LYS A 40 15.65 16.02 11.51
N ARG A 41 16.80 16.31 12.16
CA ARG A 41 16.90 16.38 13.65
C ARG A 41 16.05 17.51 14.21
N ARG A 42 16.06 18.68 13.55
CA ARG A 42 15.25 19.83 13.96
C ARG A 42 13.77 19.56 13.84
N VAL A 43 13.32 18.96 12.72
CA VAL A 43 11.93 18.54 12.54
C VAL A 43 11.53 17.51 13.61
N LEU A 44 12.37 16.50 13.88
CA LEU A 44 12.08 15.51 14.93
C LEU A 44 11.95 16.16 16.32
N ARG A 45 12.85 17.10 16.68
CA ARG A 45 12.78 17.82 17.94
C ARG A 45 11.48 18.62 18.05
N LEU A 46 11.18 19.46 17.08
CA LEU A 46 9.97 20.31 17.11
C LEU A 46 8.67 19.50 17.08
N THR A 47 8.59 18.44 16.28
CA THR A 47 7.39 17.58 16.30
C THR A 47 7.20 16.89 17.65
N ARG A 48 8.28 16.57 18.38
CA ARG A 48 8.21 16.00 19.73
C ARG A 48 7.78 17.05 20.76
N GLU A 49 8.41 18.22 20.77
CA GLU A 49 8.12 19.31 21.70
C GLU A 49 6.69 19.81 21.61
N HIS A 50 6.11 19.80 20.41
CA HIS A 50 4.76 20.30 20.15
C HIS A 50 3.68 19.21 20.02
N GLY A 51 4.00 17.95 20.34
CA GLY A 51 3.00 16.86 20.28
C GLY A 51 2.50 16.52 18.88
N LEU A 52 3.28 16.86 17.83
CA LEU A 52 2.93 16.65 16.42
C LEU A 52 3.49 15.33 15.85
N GLN A 53 3.89 14.41 16.71
CA GLN A 53 4.41 13.12 16.27
C GLN A 53 3.28 12.20 15.79
N ALA A 54 3.60 11.38 14.79
CA ALA A 54 2.74 10.26 14.41
C ALA A 54 2.48 9.35 15.63
N PRO A 55 1.29 8.74 15.75
CA PRO A 55 0.99 7.78 16.80
C PRO A 55 2.07 6.71 16.88
N GLN A 56 2.58 6.46 18.08
CA GLN A 56 3.58 5.41 18.28
C GLN A 56 2.95 4.05 18.06
N ARG A 57 3.55 3.28 17.16
CA ARG A 57 3.15 1.89 16.93
C ARG A 57 3.77 1.03 18.02
N VAL A 58 2.95 0.33 18.78
CA VAL A 58 3.42 -0.71 19.68
C VAL A 58 3.87 -1.88 18.80
N GLY A 59 5.17 -1.99 18.58
CA GLY A 59 5.77 -3.12 17.87
C GLY A 59 5.68 -4.37 18.74
N ARG A 60 5.33 -5.52 18.14
CA ARG A 60 5.62 -6.80 18.80
C ARG A 60 7.14 -7.01 18.83
N PRO A 61 7.71 -7.56 19.91
CA PRO A 61 9.10 -7.97 19.91
C PRO A 61 9.32 -8.93 18.73
N HIS A 62 10.24 -8.57 17.84
CA HIS A 62 10.64 -9.48 16.77
C HIS A 62 11.56 -10.53 17.39
N GLY A 63 11.25 -11.81 17.16
CA GLY A 63 12.20 -12.89 17.40
C GLY A 63 13.46 -12.74 16.52
N PRO A 64 14.45 -13.64 16.69
CA PRO A 64 15.63 -13.64 15.81
C PRO A 64 15.16 -13.65 14.36
N LYS A 65 15.70 -12.75 13.54
CA LYS A 65 15.41 -12.71 12.11
C LYS A 65 15.96 -13.98 11.47
N ALA A 66 15.07 -14.78 10.88
CA ALA A 66 15.46 -15.96 10.13
C ALA A 66 16.12 -15.59 8.79
N HIS A 67 15.79 -14.40 8.23
CA HIS A 67 16.31 -13.90 6.96
C HIS A 67 16.50 -12.37 6.98
N ASP A 68 17.54 -11.90 6.29
CA ASP A 68 17.80 -10.47 6.07
C ASP A 68 17.04 -9.89 4.84
N GLY A 69 16.20 -10.68 4.19
CA GLY A 69 15.73 -10.41 2.84
C GLY A 69 14.32 -9.86 2.73
N THR A 70 14.16 -8.55 2.59
CA THR A 70 13.00 -7.99 1.90
C THR A 70 13.17 -8.24 0.40
N ILE A 71 12.23 -8.95 -0.27
CA ILE A 71 12.24 -9.08 -1.72
C ILE A 71 12.04 -7.69 -2.33
N ARG A 72 13.06 -7.24 -3.06
CA ARG A 72 13.03 -5.98 -3.81
C ARG A 72 13.15 -6.30 -5.29
N THR A 73 12.26 -5.76 -6.08
CA THR A 73 12.39 -5.76 -7.53
C THR A 73 12.87 -4.38 -7.99
N GLU A 74 13.72 -4.37 -9.01
CA GLU A 74 14.28 -3.12 -9.54
C GLU A 74 13.37 -2.48 -10.59
N ARG A 75 12.52 -3.29 -11.24
CA ARG A 75 11.64 -2.83 -12.31
C ARG A 75 10.18 -3.00 -11.93
N VAL A 76 9.36 -2.04 -12.33
CA VAL A 76 7.90 -2.15 -12.28
C VAL A 76 7.43 -3.34 -13.12
N ASP A 77 6.31 -3.93 -12.74
CA ASP A 77 5.71 -5.10 -13.40
C ASP A 77 6.61 -6.35 -13.48
N ALA A 78 7.71 -6.41 -12.72
CA ALA A 78 8.47 -7.64 -12.53
C ALA A 78 7.80 -8.55 -11.49
N MET A 79 7.28 -7.98 -10.41
CA MET A 79 6.57 -8.71 -9.37
C MET A 79 5.48 -7.84 -8.75
N ARG A 80 4.31 -8.42 -8.55
CA ARG A 80 3.23 -7.86 -7.76
C ARG A 80 2.96 -8.75 -6.56
N ALA A 81 2.41 -8.16 -5.49
CA ALA A 81 1.90 -8.91 -4.35
C ALA A 81 0.40 -8.72 -4.23
N THR A 82 -0.32 -9.78 -3.91
CA THR A 82 -1.74 -9.73 -3.56
C THR A 82 -1.97 -10.22 -2.14
N GLU A 83 -2.98 -9.65 -1.49
CA GLU A 83 -3.29 -9.95 -0.10
C GLU A 83 -4.77 -9.71 0.17
N LEU A 84 -5.29 -10.40 1.20
CA LEU A 84 -6.65 -10.26 1.72
C LEU A 84 -6.62 -9.56 3.07
N THR A 85 -7.47 -8.58 3.24
CA THR A 85 -7.82 -8.01 4.56
C THR A 85 -9.33 -7.90 4.71
N SER A 86 -9.82 -7.48 5.86
CA SER A 86 -11.26 -7.28 6.08
C SER A 86 -11.55 -6.07 6.96
N THR A 87 -12.78 -5.61 6.87
CA THR A 87 -13.36 -4.59 7.76
C THR A 87 -14.84 -4.89 8.02
N LEU A 88 -15.43 -4.20 9.00
CA LEU A 88 -16.87 -4.27 9.25
C LEU A 88 -17.58 -3.12 8.54
N THR A 89 -18.74 -3.44 7.96
CA THR A 89 -19.70 -2.48 7.40
C THR A 89 -21.07 -2.69 8.05
N GLY A 90 -22.02 -1.82 7.79
CA GLY A 90 -23.41 -2.00 8.21
C GLY A 90 -24.04 -3.28 7.62
N GLU A 91 -23.54 -3.77 6.48
CA GLU A 91 -23.98 -5.03 5.85
C GLU A 91 -23.23 -6.26 6.38
N GLY A 92 -22.35 -6.11 7.39
CA GLY A 92 -21.53 -7.15 7.97
C GLY A 92 -20.05 -7.08 7.55
N GLN A 93 -19.33 -8.19 7.72
CA GLN A 93 -17.93 -8.25 7.37
C GLN A 93 -17.74 -8.19 5.85
N ALA A 94 -16.85 -7.31 5.41
CA ALA A 94 -16.40 -7.20 4.02
C ALA A 94 -14.96 -7.68 3.88
N ALA A 95 -14.70 -8.52 2.88
CA ALA A 95 -13.38 -8.91 2.43
C ALA A 95 -12.82 -7.84 1.49
N ILE A 96 -11.54 -7.49 1.62
CA ILE A 96 -10.87 -6.51 0.80
C ILE A 96 -9.62 -7.16 0.20
N PHE A 97 -9.57 -7.25 -1.10
CA PHE A 97 -8.42 -7.74 -1.86
C PHE A 97 -7.64 -6.59 -2.45
N VAL A 98 -6.33 -6.67 -2.42
CA VAL A 98 -5.44 -5.65 -2.97
C VAL A 98 -4.35 -6.28 -3.82
N THR A 99 -3.88 -5.55 -4.83
CA THR A 99 -2.71 -5.91 -5.63
C THR A 99 -1.77 -4.71 -5.70
N VAL A 100 -0.51 -4.91 -5.30
CA VAL A 100 0.51 -3.85 -5.20
C VAL A 100 1.76 -4.27 -5.97
N ASP A 101 2.33 -3.34 -6.72
CA ASP A 101 3.61 -3.55 -7.39
C ASP A 101 4.79 -3.47 -6.41
N HIS A 102 5.71 -4.41 -6.48
CA HIS A 102 6.85 -4.49 -5.55
C HIS A 102 7.88 -3.38 -5.76
N ALA A 103 8.11 -2.96 -7.00
CA ALA A 103 9.09 -1.92 -7.30
C ALA A 103 8.57 -0.54 -6.91
N SER A 104 7.45 -0.10 -7.48
CA SER A 104 6.88 1.23 -7.26
C SER A 104 6.12 1.38 -5.93
N THR A 105 5.67 0.28 -5.33
CA THR A 105 4.67 0.24 -4.23
C THR A 105 3.29 0.76 -4.62
N GLU A 106 3.01 0.90 -5.90
CA GLU A 106 1.73 1.36 -6.40
C GLU A 106 0.64 0.32 -6.16
N CYS A 107 -0.51 0.74 -5.65
CA CYS A 107 -1.70 -0.09 -5.58
C CYS A 107 -2.37 -0.11 -6.96
N LEU A 108 -2.30 -1.24 -7.64
CA LEU A 108 -2.79 -1.40 -9.01
C LEU A 108 -4.23 -1.89 -9.06
N GLY A 109 -4.69 -2.53 -8.00
CA GLY A 109 -6.06 -2.98 -7.89
C GLY A 109 -6.50 -3.11 -6.44
N ILE A 110 -7.76 -2.78 -6.19
CA ILE A 110 -8.39 -2.90 -4.88
C ILE A 110 -9.88 -3.21 -5.06
N HIS A 111 -10.37 -4.18 -4.31
CA HIS A 111 -11.75 -4.63 -4.42
C HIS A 111 -12.30 -5.07 -3.07
N ALA A 112 -13.57 -4.74 -2.79
CA ALA A 112 -14.28 -5.21 -1.61
C ALA A 112 -15.49 -6.05 -1.99
N ALA A 113 -15.71 -7.14 -1.24
CA ALA A 113 -16.82 -8.05 -1.46
C ALA A 113 -17.37 -8.60 -0.14
N ARG A 114 -18.61 -9.09 -0.16
CA ARG A 114 -19.24 -9.72 1.01
C ARG A 114 -18.56 -11.04 1.41
N ARG A 115 -17.97 -11.74 0.45
CA ARG A 115 -17.34 -13.04 0.66
C ARG A 115 -15.94 -13.06 0.04
N ALA A 116 -15.01 -13.71 0.73
CA ALA A 116 -13.64 -13.89 0.24
C ALA A 116 -13.57 -15.08 -0.74
N THR A 117 -14.17 -14.95 -1.91
CA THR A 117 -14.11 -16.01 -2.93
C THR A 117 -12.90 -15.83 -3.85
N ARG A 118 -12.51 -16.92 -4.53
CA ARG A 118 -11.47 -16.89 -5.56
C ARG A 118 -11.77 -15.93 -6.72
N PHE A 119 -13.04 -15.74 -7.06
CA PHE A 119 -13.46 -14.85 -8.13
C PHE A 119 -13.30 -13.37 -7.73
N GLU A 120 -13.61 -13.05 -6.48
CA GLU A 120 -13.40 -11.70 -5.94
C GLU A 120 -11.90 -11.37 -5.78
N ALA A 121 -11.08 -12.39 -5.49
CA ALA A 121 -9.62 -12.24 -5.43
C ALA A 121 -8.99 -11.92 -6.79
N LEU A 122 -9.61 -12.33 -7.90
CA LEU A 122 -9.17 -12.02 -9.25
C LEU A 122 -9.42 -10.57 -9.66
N GLU A 123 -10.41 -9.90 -9.05
CA GLU A 123 -10.80 -8.55 -9.50
C GLU A 123 -9.67 -7.51 -9.38
N PRO A 124 -8.93 -7.36 -8.25
CA PRO A 124 -7.82 -6.41 -8.21
C PRO A 124 -6.66 -6.78 -9.15
N LEU A 125 -6.46 -8.06 -9.43
CA LEU A 125 -5.50 -8.50 -10.43
C LEU A 125 -5.90 -8.04 -11.83
N ARG A 126 -7.18 -8.25 -12.21
CA ARG A 126 -7.76 -7.83 -13.49
C ARG A 126 -7.69 -6.31 -13.69
N GLN A 127 -7.99 -5.54 -12.63
CA GLN A 127 -7.83 -4.08 -12.63
C GLN A 127 -6.39 -3.69 -12.99
N GLY A 128 -5.41 -4.27 -12.28
CA GLY A 128 -4.00 -3.99 -12.49
C GLY A 128 -3.48 -4.45 -13.87
N VAL A 129 -3.99 -5.57 -14.40
CA VAL A 129 -3.62 -6.04 -15.75
C VAL A 129 -4.16 -5.08 -16.81
N ARG A 130 -5.44 -4.71 -16.75
CA ARG A 130 -6.03 -3.77 -17.71
C ARG A 130 -5.34 -2.40 -17.67
N ALA A 131 -5.05 -1.90 -16.47
CA ALA A 131 -4.42 -0.58 -16.31
C ALA A 131 -2.99 -0.52 -16.86
N CYS A 132 -2.19 -1.58 -16.66
CA CYS A 132 -0.77 -1.59 -17.02
C CYS A 132 -0.49 -2.14 -18.42
N PHE A 133 -1.29 -3.09 -18.89
CA PHE A 133 -1.07 -3.76 -20.18
C PHE A 133 -2.11 -3.38 -21.23
N GLY A 134 -3.11 -2.55 -20.90
CA GLY A 134 -4.12 -2.01 -21.81
C GLY A 134 -5.19 -3.00 -22.27
N ALA A 135 -5.03 -4.31 -22.01
CA ALA A 135 -5.95 -5.34 -22.43
C ALA A 135 -6.02 -6.49 -21.40
N PHE A 136 -6.99 -7.37 -21.59
CA PHE A 136 -7.10 -8.64 -20.89
C PHE A 136 -7.05 -9.75 -21.94
N ALA A 137 -5.86 -10.30 -22.17
CA ALA A 137 -5.60 -11.26 -23.23
C ALA A 137 -4.62 -12.35 -22.78
N GLN A 138 -4.62 -13.47 -23.50
CA GLN A 138 -3.71 -14.58 -23.24
C GLN A 138 -2.25 -14.13 -23.35
N GLY A 139 -1.45 -14.45 -22.33
CA GLY A 139 -0.01 -14.18 -22.29
C GLY A 139 0.37 -12.71 -22.15
N ILE A 140 -0.59 -11.78 -21.95
CA ILE A 140 -0.34 -10.34 -21.93
C ILE A 140 0.65 -9.89 -20.86
N ALA A 141 0.76 -10.64 -19.76
CA ALA A 141 1.60 -10.34 -18.61
C ALA A 141 2.70 -11.40 -18.38
N GLY A 142 3.24 -11.98 -19.44
CA GLY A 142 4.16 -13.13 -19.41
C GLY A 142 5.51 -12.94 -18.71
N ALA A 143 5.85 -11.72 -18.28
CA ALA A 143 7.05 -11.46 -17.47
C ALA A 143 6.74 -11.17 -16.00
N LEU A 144 5.46 -11.15 -15.62
CA LEU A 144 4.99 -10.78 -14.29
C LEU A 144 4.97 -12.00 -13.36
N LYS A 145 5.48 -11.83 -12.15
CA LYS A 145 5.29 -12.75 -11.03
C LYS A 145 4.26 -12.19 -10.06
N LEU A 146 3.33 -13.03 -9.63
CA LEU A 146 2.35 -12.66 -8.60
C LEU A 146 2.62 -13.39 -7.30
N ARG A 147 3.03 -12.64 -6.29
CA ARG A 147 3.21 -13.14 -4.94
C ARG A 147 1.91 -13.14 -4.16
N HIS A 148 1.62 -14.24 -3.48
CA HIS A 148 0.43 -14.41 -2.65
C HIS A 148 0.71 -15.35 -1.49
N ASP A 149 -0.13 -15.31 -0.45
CA ASP A 149 -0.12 -16.31 0.61
C ASP A 149 -0.78 -17.63 0.17
N HIS A 150 -0.90 -18.58 1.09
CA HIS A 150 -1.56 -19.87 0.84
C HIS A 150 -3.06 -19.84 1.13
N GLY A 151 -3.70 -18.66 1.13
CA GLY A 151 -5.14 -18.53 1.28
C GLY A 151 -5.88 -19.36 0.21
N SER A 152 -6.95 -20.04 0.61
CA SER A 152 -7.72 -20.94 -0.27
C SER A 152 -8.19 -20.27 -1.57
N GLN A 153 -8.45 -18.96 -1.54
CA GLN A 153 -8.84 -18.17 -2.70
C GLN A 153 -7.73 -18.06 -3.76
N PHE A 154 -6.46 -18.00 -3.33
CA PHE A 154 -5.30 -17.84 -4.22
C PHE A 154 -4.76 -19.17 -4.77
N VAL A 155 -4.95 -20.28 -4.04
CA VAL A 155 -4.52 -21.61 -4.50
C VAL A 155 -5.60 -22.36 -5.27
N ALA A 156 -6.80 -21.79 -5.40
CA ALA A 156 -7.91 -22.40 -6.13
C ALA A 156 -7.61 -22.53 -7.63
N ASP A 157 -8.04 -23.62 -8.26
CA ASP A 157 -7.79 -23.94 -9.65
C ASP A 157 -8.22 -22.80 -10.61
N ASP A 158 -9.39 -22.19 -10.35
CA ASP A 158 -9.87 -21.09 -11.22
C ASP A 158 -8.94 -19.87 -11.15
N TYR A 159 -8.40 -19.58 -9.97
CA TYR A 159 -7.43 -18.48 -9.79
C TYR A 159 -6.13 -18.81 -10.53
N GLN A 160 -5.58 -19.99 -10.34
CA GLN A 160 -4.32 -20.43 -10.98
C GLN A 160 -4.47 -20.53 -12.51
N ARG A 161 -5.63 -20.98 -13.02
CA ARG A 161 -5.92 -21.01 -14.46
C ARG A 161 -5.93 -19.61 -15.07
N GLU A 162 -6.48 -18.63 -14.37
CA GLU A 162 -6.47 -17.25 -14.87
C GLU A 162 -5.06 -16.64 -14.87
N LEU A 163 -4.22 -16.93 -13.85
CA LEU A 163 -2.81 -16.55 -13.87
C LEU A 163 -2.09 -17.16 -15.09
N ALA A 164 -2.27 -18.46 -15.32
CA ALA A 164 -1.69 -19.16 -16.46
C ALA A 164 -2.17 -18.60 -17.80
N PHE A 165 -3.47 -18.29 -17.93
CA PHE A 165 -4.03 -17.61 -19.12
C PHE A 165 -3.35 -16.27 -19.39
N LEU A 166 -3.14 -15.45 -18.36
CA LEU A 166 -2.48 -14.15 -18.48
C LEU A 166 -0.96 -14.26 -18.66
N GLY A 167 -0.38 -15.44 -18.50
CA GLY A 167 1.06 -15.69 -18.54
C GLY A 167 1.78 -15.27 -17.24
N ILE A 168 1.04 -15.07 -16.15
CA ILE A 168 1.59 -14.65 -14.86
C ILE A 168 2.13 -15.86 -14.11
N GLU A 169 3.39 -15.77 -13.66
CA GLU A 169 4.00 -16.78 -12.80
C GLU A 169 3.42 -16.66 -11.37
N SER A 170 2.80 -17.73 -10.89
CA SER A 170 2.37 -17.85 -9.50
C SER A 170 3.59 -18.03 -8.58
N SER A 171 3.73 -17.18 -7.57
CA SER A 171 4.85 -17.20 -6.62
C SER A 171 4.33 -17.20 -5.18
N PRO A 172 3.89 -18.36 -4.66
CA PRO A 172 3.40 -18.44 -3.28
C PRO A 172 4.51 -18.07 -2.29
N ALA A 173 4.17 -17.35 -1.24
CA ALA A 173 5.08 -17.04 -0.16
C ALA A 173 5.48 -18.33 0.55
N PHE A 174 6.76 -18.45 0.99
CA PHE A 174 7.19 -19.61 1.74
C PHE A 174 6.42 -19.71 3.06
N VAL A 175 6.04 -20.94 3.43
CA VAL A 175 5.37 -21.21 4.70
C VAL A 175 6.28 -20.76 5.84
N ARG A 176 5.78 -19.87 6.73
CA ARG A 176 6.50 -19.25 7.86
C ARG A 176 7.53 -18.18 7.50
N GLU A 177 7.57 -17.67 6.27
CA GLU A 177 8.39 -16.54 5.85
C GLU A 177 7.53 -15.32 5.46
N PRO A 178 7.01 -14.56 6.42
CA PRO A 178 6.13 -13.41 6.15
C PRO A 178 6.86 -12.27 5.42
N GLU A 179 8.19 -12.28 5.41
CA GLU A 179 9.01 -11.21 4.85
C GLU A 179 8.85 -11.04 3.32
N GLY A 180 8.41 -12.09 2.64
CA GLY A 180 8.16 -12.06 1.20
C GLY A 180 6.99 -11.18 0.75
N ASN A 181 6.03 -10.86 1.64
CA ASN A 181 4.82 -10.09 1.32
C ASN A 181 4.82 -8.68 1.95
N GLY A 182 5.93 -8.27 2.55
CA GLY A 182 6.06 -7.01 3.30
C GLY A 182 5.71 -5.74 2.52
N CYS A 183 5.67 -5.78 1.18
CA CYS A 183 5.25 -4.65 0.36
C CYS A 183 3.74 -4.41 0.50
N VAL A 184 2.94 -5.43 0.24
CA VAL A 184 1.47 -5.34 0.32
C VAL A 184 1.00 -5.20 1.76
N GLU A 185 1.65 -5.86 2.72
CA GLU A 185 1.35 -5.70 4.15
C GLU A 185 1.52 -4.24 4.61
N ARG A 186 2.56 -3.55 4.12
CA ARG A 186 2.78 -2.13 4.41
C ARG A 186 1.68 -1.25 3.82
N PHE A 187 1.24 -1.55 2.59
CA PHE A 187 0.09 -0.87 1.98
C PHE A 187 -1.18 -1.08 2.81
N ILE A 188 -1.50 -2.34 3.16
CA ILE A 188 -2.68 -2.68 3.98
C ILE A 188 -2.64 -1.95 5.32
N ARG A 189 -1.48 -1.86 5.96
CA ARG A 189 -1.34 -1.10 7.20
C ARG A 189 -1.68 0.38 6.98
N THR A 190 -1.15 0.99 5.91
CA THR A 190 -1.45 2.38 5.57
C THR A 190 -2.94 2.57 5.29
N LEU A 191 -3.57 1.63 4.57
CA LEU A 191 -5.00 1.61 4.31
C LEU A 191 -5.82 1.54 5.62
N ARG A 192 -5.45 0.63 6.52
CA ARG A 192 -6.13 0.49 7.82
C ARG A 192 -6.02 1.75 8.66
N GLU A 193 -4.82 2.29 8.81
CA GLU A 193 -4.55 3.47 9.66
C GLU A 193 -5.21 4.74 9.11
N ASN A 194 -5.39 4.86 7.79
CA ASN A 194 -5.86 6.08 7.16
C ASN A 194 -7.30 6.01 6.61
N LEU A 195 -7.89 4.82 6.54
CA LEU A 195 -9.27 4.66 6.05
C LEU A 195 -10.08 3.72 6.94
N LEU A 196 -9.67 2.45 7.08
CA LEU A 196 -10.55 1.42 7.63
C LEU A 196 -10.79 1.57 9.14
N TRP A 197 -9.83 2.14 9.90
CA TRP A 197 -9.96 2.35 11.35
C TRP A 197 -10.53 3.72 11.73
N VAL A 198 -10.52 4.65 10.78
CA VAL A 198 -10.95 6.04 11.05
C VAL A 198 -12.31 6.37 10.45
N ARG A 199 -12.86 5.49 9.62
CA ARG A 199 -14.17 5.67 8.98
C ARG A 199 -15.02 4.41 9.11
N ARG A 200 -16.33 4.60 9.32
CA ARG A 200 -17.37 3.55 9.25
C ARG A 200 -18.03 3.61 7.88
N PHE A 201 -18.48 2.47 7.41
CA PHE A 201 -19.16 2.31 6.13
C PHE A 201 -20.49 1.59 6.36
N ASP A 202 -21.56 2.14 5.84
CA ASP A 202 -22.89 1.52 5.99
C ASP A 202 -23.04 0.36 4.98
N THR A 203 -22.50 0.51 3.78
CA THR A 203 -22.61 -0.49 2.71
C THR A 203 -21.23 -0.87 2.16
N ILE A 204 -21.18 -2.05 1.50
CA ILE A 204 -19.98 -2.50 0.78
C ILE A 204 -19.71 -1.60 -0.43
N GLU A 205 -20.73 -1.03 -1.05
CA GLU A 205 -20.56 -0.12 -2.17
C GLU A 205 -19.93 1.21 -1.73
N GLU A 206 -20.35 1.75 -0.60
CA GLU A 206 -19.69 2.93 -0.01
C GLU A 206 -18.22 2.64 0.30
N LEU A 207 -17.92 1.45 0.84
CA LEU A 207 -16.55 0.99 1.06
C LEU A 207 -15.76 0.92 -0.25
N ARG A 208 -16.33 0.37 -1.32
CA ARG A 208 -15.68 0.28 -2.65
C ARG A 208 -15.28 1.65 -3.17
N LEU A 209 -16.19 2.61 -3.16
CA LEU A 209 -15.93 3.98 -3.60
C LEU A 209 -14.80 4.62 -2.78
N ALA A 210 -14.83 4.46 -1.46
CA ALA A 210 -13.79 4.98 -0.57
C ALA A 210 -12.43 4.31 -0.82
N LEU A 211 -12.40 3.00 -1.08
CA LEU A 211 -11.18 2.26 -1.42
C LEU A 211 -10.56 2.74 -2.74
N HIS A 212 -11.36 2.99 -3.77
CA HIS A 212 -10.86 3.53 -5.03
C HIS A 212 -10.29 4.94 -4.85
N THR A 213 -11.01 5.82 -4.16
CA THR A 213 -10.50 7.16 -3.82
C THR A 213 -9.22 7.10 -3.02
N PHE A 214 -9.13 6.20 -2.03
CA PHE A 214 -7.92 6.00 -1.24
C PHE A 214 -6.76 5.50 -2.11
N LYS A 215 -6.98 4.53 -2.98
CA LYS A 215 -5.97 4.00 -3.91
C LYS A 215 -5.37 5.13 -4.76
N ASP A 216 -6.21 5.96 -5.35
CA ASP A 216 -5.77 7.05 -6.22
C ASP A 216 -5.01 8.12 -5.42
N THR A 217 -5.53 8.51 -4.26
CA THR A 217 -4.85 9.44 -3.34
C THR A 217 -3.50 8.87 -2.89
N TYR A 218 -3.44 7.59 -2.51
CA TYR A 218 -2.20 6.93 -2.11
C TYR A 218 -1.17 6.94 -3.25
N ASN A 219 -1.55 6.52 -4.43
CA ASN A 219 -0.65 6.43 -5.57
C ASN A 219 -0.07 7.80 -5.97
N GLN A 220 -0.88 8.87 -5.87
CA GLN A 220 -0.49 10.22 -6.30
C GLN A 220 0.20 11.05 -5.22
N THR A 221 -0.05 10.78 -3.93
CA THR A 221 0.37 11.71 -2.87
C THR A 221 1.18 11.08 -1.74
N TRP A 222 1.15 9.74 -1.56
CA TRP A 222 1.94 9.04 -0.55
C TRP A 222 3.41 9.01 -0.96
N ILE A 223 4.28 9.68 -0.19
CA ILE A 223 5.72 9.70 -0.48
C ILE A 223 6.44 8.52 0.19
N VAL A 224 7.36 7.89 -0.53
CA VAL A 224 8.07 6.68 -0.11
C VAL A 224 9.56 6.95 0.07
N GLU A 225 10.08 6.82 1.29
CA GLU A 225 11.48 7.17 1.61
C GLU A 225 12.49 6.40 0.75
N ARG A 226 12.27 5.11 0.51
CA ARG A 226 13.17 4.28 -0.32
C ARG A 226 13.27 4.74 -1.78
N HIS A 227 12.29 5.49 -2.25
CA HIS A 227 12.24 6.08 -3.60
C HIS A 227 12.64 7.56 -3.61
N GLY A 228 13.44 8.00 -2.65
CA GLY A 228 13.81 9.40 -2.55
C GLY A 228 12.63 10.33 -2.25
N TYR A 229 11.60 9.81 -1.60
CA TYR A 229 10.34 10.50 -1.32
C TYR A 229 9.48 10.81 -2.56
N GLN A 230 9.66 10.07 -3.65
CA GLN A 230 8.72 10.07 -4.77
C GLN A 230 7.43 9.32 -4.41
N THR A 231 6.35 9.61 -5.12
CA THR A 231 5.08 8.89 -5.01
C THR A 231 5.12 7.58 -5.81
N PRO A 232 4.29 6.57 -5.47
CA PRO A 232 4.22 5.33 -6.24
C PRO A 232 3.98 5.54 -7.75
N ALA A 233 3.06 6.44 -8.10
CA ALA A 233 2.78 6.76 -9.49
C ALA A 233 3.96 7.43 -10.20
N ALA A 234 4.69 8.35 -9.52
CA ALA A 234 5.89 8.97 -10.09
C ALA A 234 7.01 7.94 -10.34
N VAL A 235 7.18 6.96 -9.45
CA VAL A 235 8.17 5.87 -9.62
C VAL A 235 7.79 4.98 -10.80
N ARG A 236 6.50 4.71 -11.03
CA ARG A 236 6.06 3.92 -12.19
C ARG A 236 6.26 4.67 -13.50
N ALA A 237 6.12 5.99 -13.50
CA ALA A 237 6.22 6.81 -14.70
C ALA A 237 7.69 7.10 -15.12
N ALA A 238 8.67 6.86 -14.23
CA ALA A 238 10.09 7.11 -14.48
C ALA A 238 10.76 5.95 -15.22
#